data_8a9e307116eb34bac7adc4740123eed0
#
_entry.id   8a9e307116eb34bac7adc4740123eed0
#
_cell.length_a   1.000
_cell.length_b   1.000
_cell.length_c   1.000
_cell.angle_alpha   90.00
_cell.angle_beta   90.00
_cell.angle_gamma   90.00
#
_symmetry.space_group_name_H-M   'P 1'
#
loop_
_entity.id
_entity.type
_entity.pdbx_description
1 polymer ?
#
loop_
_entity_poly.entity_id
_entity_poly.type
_entity_poly.pdbx_seq_one_letter_code
_entity_poly.pdbx_strand_id
1 'polypeptide(L)'
;STGNTEPKNTRTIESEKTIKGECAAELKKSAENTKTVKYSKIVKKCELIFLAVAIMIIMLPKKPSFEIDMLDVGQGDGIYMMTPEGETYLFDGGSSDEKNLAQNTLVPFLKSKGVARIDYALVSHTDTDHIIGIMELMQGDEITVGAVLLPEALKNCDDANYIKFIKIAQDCNIPVWHVKTGDFVGNSQVTVQCLHPEISYHTDSVNDISAVYRIDYGEFSMLMTGDAGMNVENELLEKGVLSPVTILKTGHHGSKSASSEAFLEEIRPQ
;
A
#
# COMPACT_ATOMS: atom_id res chain seq x y z
N SER A 1 -50.93 -76.00 69.13
CA SER A 1 -51.43 -75.24 68.02
C SER A 1 -50.52 -74.06 67.74
N THR A 2 -49.86 -74.26 66.73
CA THR A 2 -48.77 -73.44 66.15
C THR A 2 -49.33 -72.30 65.31
N GLY A 3 -48.91 -71.10 65.56
CA GLY A 3 -49.28 -69.97 64.73
C GLY A 3 -48.05 -69.52 63.92
N ASN A 4 -48.11 -69.67 62.66
CA ASN A 4 -47.19 -69.22 61.66
C ASN A 4 -47.37 -67.70 61.41
N THR A 5 -46.37 -66.90 61.71
CA THR A 5 -46.32 -65.52 61.28
C THR A 5 -45.34 -65.38 60.13
N GLU A 6 -45.89 -65.04 58.91
CA GLU A 6 -45.16 -64.80 57.69
C GLU A 6 -44.35 -63.47 57.71
N PRO A 7 -43.18 -63.46 57.11
CA PRO A 7 -42.38 -62.20 56.94
C PRO A 7 -42.78 -61.56 55.63
N LYS A 8 -43.80 -60.74 55.58
CA LYS A 8 -44.24 -60.02 54.34
C LYS A 8 -43.70 -58.58 54.15
N ASN A 9 -42.85 -58.10 55.06
CA ASN A 9 -42.58 -56.64 55.05
C ASN A 9 -41.15 -56.25 54.61
N THR A 10 -40.24 -57.18 54.40
CA THR A 10 -38.84 -56.86 54.07
C THR A 10 -38.61 -56.66 52.58
N ARG A 11 -39.29 -57.37 51.69
CA ARG A 11 -39.15 -57.26 50.24
C ARG A 11 -39.68 -55.95 49.67
N THR A 12 -40.77 -55.41 50.25
CA THR A 12 -41.38 -54.15 49.79
C THR A 12 -40.52 -52.94 50.12
N ILE A 13 -39.83 -52.93 51.24
CA ILE A 13 -38.95 -51.83 51.67
C ILE A 13 -37.62 -51.79 50.88
N GLU A 14 -37.12 -52.94 50.46
CA GLU A 14 -35.92 -53.01 49.60
C GLU A 14 -36.23 -52.55 48.17
N SER A 15 -37.35 -52.91 47.61
CA SER A 15 -37.78 -52.47 46.30
C SER A 15 -38.04 -50.94 46.23
N GLU A 16 -38.62 -50.37 47.28
CA GLU A 16 -38.82 -48.89 47.36
C GLU A 16 -37.50 -48.10 47.50
N LYS A 17 -36.52 -48.65 48.26
CA LYS A 17 -35.19 -48.06 48.38
C LYS A 17 -34.43 -48.08 47.04
N THR A 18 -34.52 -49.19 46.29
CA THR A 18 -33.89 -49.33 44.97
C THR A 18 -34.47 -48.35 43.96
N ILE A 19 -35.80 -48.26 43.90
CA ILE A 19 -36.53 -47.33 42.98
C ILE A 19 -36.18 -45.86 43.32
N LYS A 20 -36.13 -45.49 44.62
CA LYS A 20 -35.74 -44.15 45.05
C LYS A 20 -34.27 -43.83 44.70
N GLY A 21 -33.37 -44.83 44.80
CA GLY A 21 -31.97 -44.70 44.42
C GLY A 21 -31.77 -44.47 42.92
N GLU A 22 -32.48 -45.27 42.10
CA GLU A 22 -32.43 -45.09 40.62
C GLU A 22 -33.03 -43.76 40.16
N CYS A 23 -34.17 -43.34 40.73
CA CYS A 23 -34.77 -42.06 40.43
C CYS A 23 -33.83 -40.87 40.83
N ALA A 24 -33.16 -40.96 41.98
CA ALA A 24 -32.19 -39.93 42.37
C ALA A 24 -30.94 -39.89 41.49
N ALA A 25 -30.48 -41.03 40.98
CA ALA A 25 -29.39 -41.12 40.02
C ALA A 25 -29.74 -40.54 38.65
N GLU A 26 -30.97 -40.83 38.14
CA GLU A 26 -31.48 -40.23 36.88
C GLU A 26 -31.65 -38.73 37.00
N LEU A 27 -32.17 -38.21 38.11
CA LEU A 27 -32.30 -36.76 38.34
C LEU A 27 -30.95 -36.08 38.40
N LYS A 28 -29.93 -36.67 39.03
CA LYS A 28 -28.58 -36.15 39.02
C LYS A 28 -27.98 -36.13 37.62
N LYS A 29 -28.13 -37.20 36.84
CA LYS A 29 -27.64 -37.31 35.47
C LYS A 29 -28.34 -36.29 34.53
N SER A 30 -29.64 -36.06 34.71
CA SER A 30 -30.38 -35.03 33.98
C SER A 30 -29.91 -33.63 34.35
N ALA A 31 -29.66 -33.34 35.63
CA ALA A 31 -29.14 -32.04 36.07
C ALA A 31 -27.71 -31.77 35.58
N GLU A 32 -26.84 -32.79 35.55
CA GLU A 32 -25.52 -32.69 34.95
C GLU A 32 -25.53 -32.44 33.46
N ASN A 33 -26.40 -33.16 32.72
CA ASN A 33 -26.59 -32.98 31.30
C ASN A 33 -27.10 -31.57 30.98
N THR A 34 -28.02 -31.04 31.77
CA THR A 34 -28.57 -29.69 31.62
C THR A 34 -27.47 -28.62 31.87
N LYS A 35 -26.63 -28.82 32.87
CA LYS A 35 -25.47 -27.95 33.14
C LYS A 35 -24.47 -27.96 31.95
N THR A 36 -24.12 -29.15 31.45
CA THR A 36 -23.17 -29.32 30.34
C THR A 36 -23.70 -28.65 29.06
N VAL A 37 -25.00 -28.79 28.75
CA VAL A 37 -25.60 -28.11 27.61
C VAL A 37 -25.60 -26.59 27.80
N LYS A 38 -25.86 -26.10 29.02
CA LYS A 38 -25.84 -24.68 29.33
C LYS A 38 -24.42 -24.10 29.18
N TYR A 39 -23.38 -24.79 29.67
CA TYR A 39 -21.99 -24.40 29.50
C TYR A 39 -21.59 -24.40 28.01
N SER A 40 -21.93 -25.44 27.26
CA SER A 40 -21.64 -25.49 25.83
C SER A 40 -22.25 -24.31 25.06
N LYS A 41 -23.48 -23.89 25.38
CA LYS A 41 -24.13 -22.73 24.77
C LYS A 41 -23.42 -21.40 25.13
N ILE A 42 -22.93 -21.30 26.38
CA ILE A 42 -22.19 -20.11 26.83
C ILE A 42 -20.84 -20.03 26.11
N VAL A 43 -20.10 -21.14 26.03
CA VAL A 43 -18.81 -21.20 25.30
C VAL A 43 -18.97 -20.80 23.86
N LYS A 44 -19.95 -21.37 23.15
CA LYS A 44 -20.25 -20.98 21.74
C LYS A 44 -20.59 -19.50 21.58
N LYS A 45 -21.32 -18.90 22.54
CA LYS A 45 -21.58 -17.46 22.52
C LYS A 45 -20.29 -16.63 22.71
N CYS A 46 -19.42 -17.07 23.63
CA CYS A 46 -18.14 -16.39 23.85
C CYS A 46 -17.23 -16.48 22.62
N GLU A 47 -17.18 -17.64 21.96
CA GLU A 47 -16.44 -17.84 20.70
C GLU A 47 -16.94 -16.91 19.59
N LEU A 48 -18.26 -16.80 19.43
CA LEU A 48 -18.88 -15.89 18.45
C LEU A 48 -18.59 -14.41 18.74
N ILE A 49 -18.65 -14.02 20.01
CA ILE A 49 -18.32 -12.63 20.42
C ILE A 49 -16.84 -12.37 20.17
N PHE A 50 -15.96 -13.31 20.52
CA PHE A 50 -14.51 -13.18 20.28
C PHE A 50 -14.22 -13.05 18.78
N LEU A 51 -14.85 -13.87 17.94
CA LEU A 51 -14.71 -13.78 16.48
C LEU A 51 -15.21 -12.43 15.95
N ALA A 52 -16.38 -11.97 16.42
CA ALA A 52 -16.92 -10.68 16.01
C ALA A 52 -15.99 -9.50 16.41
N VAL A 53 -15.43 -9.54 17.62
CA VAL A 53 -14.47 -8.54 18.10
C VAL A 53 -13.16 -8.60 17.28
N ALA A 54 -12.67 -9.79 16.97
CA ALA A 54 -11.49 -9.97 16.14
C ALA A 54 -11.70 -9.41 14.72
N ILE A 55 -12.85 -9.71 14.10
CA ILE A 55 -13.24 -9.14 12.80
C ILE A 55 -13.34 -7.61 12.90
N MET A 56 -13.98 -7.09 13.95
CA MET A 56 -14.09 -5.65 14.15
C MET A 56 -12.73 -4.97 14.27
N ILE A 57 -11.78 -5.58 15.01
CA ILE A 57 -10.40 -5.05 15.15
C ILE A 57 -9.67 -5.06 13.80
N ILE A 58 -9.83 -6.13 13.01
CA ILE A 58 -9.23 -6.24 11.66
C ILE A 58 -9.82 -5.20 10.71
N MET A 59 -11.11 -4.90 10.86
CA MET A 59 -11.82 -3.92 10.02
C MET A 59 -11.65 -2.46 10.48
N LEU A 60 -10.95 -2.20 11.61
CA LEU A 60 -10.63 -0.83 12.00
C LEU A 60 -9.70 -0.22 10.95
N PRO A 61 -10.05 0.95 10.38
CA PRO A 61 -9.17 1.62 9.44
C PRO A 61 -7.85 1.96 10.14
N LYS A 62 -6.74 1.54 9.55
CA LYS A 62 -5.41 1.99 9.99
C LYS A 62 -5.32 3.48 9.73
N LYS A 63 -4.81 4.24 10.70
CA LYS A 63 -4.50 5.65 10.46
C LYS A 63 -3.40 5.72 9.41
N PRO A 64 -3.53 6.60 8.40
CA PRO A 64 -2.44 6.86 7.48
C PRO A 64 -1.18 7.27 8.26
N SER A 65 -0.04 6.90 7.75
CA SER A 65 1.27 7.31 8.27
C SER A 65 2.16 7.64 7.10
N PHE A 66 3.19 8.44 7.33
CA PHE A 66 4.19 8.65 6.30
C PHE A 66 4.87 7.31 5.98
N GLU A 67 4.81 6.93 4.73
CA GLU A 67 5.35 5.66 4.22
C GLU A 67 5.88 5.88 2.81
N ILE A 68 7.03 5.32 2.52
CA ILE A 68 7.59 5.23 1.17
C ILE A 68 8.01 3.79 0.94
N ASP A 69 7.52 3.18 -0.14
CA ASP A 69 7.88 1.83 -0.56
C ASP A 69 8.47 1.87 -1.97
N MET A 70 9.64 1.26 -2.13
CA MET A 70 10.20 0.99 -3.44
C MET A 70 9.73 -0.38 -3.91
N LEU A 71 9.10 -0.42 -5.07
CA LEU A 71 8.50 -1.63 -5.61
C LEU A 71 9.52 -2.41 -6.43
N ASP A 72 9.51 -3.72 -6.30
CA ASP A 72 10.26 -4.61 -7.19
C ASP A 72 9.51 -4.73 -8.52
N VAL A 73 9.90 -3.89 -9.45
CA VAL A 73 9.33 -3.83 -10.81
C VAL A 73 10.27 -4.43 -11.87
N GLY A 74 11.37 -5.04 -11.45
CA GLY A 74 12.44 -5.47 -12.36
C GLY A 74 13.25 -4.28 -12.87
N GLN A 75 13.55 -4.23 -14.16
CA GLN A 75 14.22 -3.09 -14.78
C GLN A 75 13.22 -1.96 -15.01
N GLY A 76 13.27 -0.96 -14.16
CA GLY A 76 12.36 0.19 -14.17
C GLY A 76 12.23 0.84 -12.80
N ASP A 77 11.32 1.77 -12.68
CA ASP A 77 11.02 2.48 -11.44
C ASP A 77 9.54 2.36 -11.03
N GLY A 78 9.33 2.24 -9.73
CA GLY A 78 8.01 2.30 -9.12
C GLY A 78 8.15 2.60 -7.63
N ILE A 79 7.76 3.80 -7.19
CA ILE A 79 7.87 4.22 -5.79
C ILE A 79 6.51 4.72 -5.32
N TYR A 80 5.97 4.03 -4.34
CA TYR A 80 4.73 4.43 -3.67
C TYR A 80 5.04 5.30 -2.45
N MET A 81 4.22 6.34 -2.23
CA MET A 81 4.27 7.13 -1.02
C MET A 81 2.86 7.40 -0.50
N MET A 82 2.69 7.33 0.82
CA MET A 82 1.49 7.79 1.54
C MET A 82 1.88 8.85 2.56
N THR A 83 1.10 9.93 2.62
CA THR A 83 1.28 10.98 3.62
C THR A 83 0.48 10.68 4.89
N PRO A 84 0.79 11.33 6.04
CA PRO A 84 0.01 11.18 7.27
C PRO A 84 -1.46 11.60 7.14
N GLU A 85 -1.78 12.43 6.15
CA GLU A 85 -3.14 12.87 5.82
C GLU A 85 -3.88 11.86 4.93
N GLY A 86 -3.17 10.88 4.39
CA GLY A 86 -3.71 9.82 3.56
C GLY A 86 -3.66 10.12 2.06
N GLU A 87 -2.95 11.17 1.62
CA GLU A 87 -2.68 11.37 0.19
C GLU A 87 -1.72 10.30 -0.32
N THR A 88 -1.99 9.79 -1.50
CA THR A 88 -1.26 8.68 -2.11
C THR A 88 -0.58 9.11 -3.40
N TYR A 89 0.70 8.77 -3.52
CA TYR A 89 1.55 9.11 -4.65
C TYR A 89 2.15 7.84 -5.25
N LEU A 90 2.27 7.83 -6.55
CA LEU A 90 3.07 6.84 -7.28
C LEU A 90 4.06 7.62 -8.15
N PHE A 91 5.35 7.51 -7.85
CA PHE A 91 6.42 8.08 -8.65
C PHE A 91 6.92 7.01 -9.60
N ASP A 92 6.71 7.23 -10.87
CA ASP A 92 6.88 6.25 -11.93
C ASP A 92 6.10 4.94 -11.64
N GLY A 93 6.12 4.04 -12.55
CA GLY A 93 5.45 2.73 -12.43
C GLY A 93 5.60 2.02 -13.76
N GLY A 94 6.84 1.70 -14.10
CA GLY A 94 7.16 1.04 -15.33
C GLY A 94 8.12 -0.12 -15.15
N SER A 95 8.25 -0.90 -16.20
CA SER A 95 9.20 -2.01 -16.30
C SER A 95 9.47 -2.33 -17.77
N SER A 96 10.72 -2.65 -18.10
CA SER A 96 11.07 -3.24 -19.40
C SER A 96 11.02 -4.75 -19.37
N ASP A 97 11.02 -5.38 -18.21
CA ASP A 97 11.09 -6.83 -18.02
C ASP A 97 9.72 -7.46 -17.76
N GLU A 98 8.89 -6.76 -16.96
CA GLU A 98 7.59 -7.28 -16.51
C GLU A 98 6.47 -6.88 -17.46
N LYS A 99 5.66 -7.88 -17.84
CA LYS A 99 4.43 -7.68 -18.61
C LYS A 99 3.23 -7.56 -17.69
N ASN A 100 2.27 -6.70 -18.03
CA ASN A 100 1.09 -6.45 -17.21
C ASN A 100 1.47 -6.04 -15.78
N LEU A 101 2.39 -5.10 -15.65
CA LEU A 101 2.97 -4.65 -14.38
C LEU A 101 1.87 -4.18 -13.41
N ALA A 102 0.85 -3.49 -13.91
CA ALA A 102 -0.24 -3.07 -13.06
C ALA A 102 -0.94 -4.26 -12.41
N GLN A 103 -1.30 -5.27 -13.20
CA GLN A 103 -2.04 -6.43 -12.70
C GLN A 103 -1.18 -7.33 -11.79
N ASN A 104 0.10 -7.51 -12.13
CA ASN A 104 0.96 -8.47 -11.44
C ASN A 104 1.63 -7.89 -10.19
N THR A 105 1.90 -6.58 -10.17
CA THR A 105 2.70 -5.92 -9.12
C THR A 105 1.95 -4.75 -8.46
N LEU A 106 1.54 -3.72 -9.24
CA LEU A 106 1.02 -2.48 -8.64
C LEU A 106 -0.32 -2.69 -7.95
N VAL A 107 -1.29 -3.31 -8.61
CA VAL A 107 -2.64 -3.55 -8.05
C VAL A 107 -2.59 -4.44 -6.81
N PRO A 108 -1.92 -5.61 -6.82
CA PRO A 108 -1.79 -6.44 -5.62
C PRO A 108 -1.12 -5.70 -4.46
N PHE A 109 -0.05 -4.93 -4.73
CA PHE A 109 0.61 -4.13 -3.72
C PHE A 109 -0.34 -3.09 -3.11
N LEU A 110 -0.97 -2.25 -3.93
CA LEU A 110 -1.87 -1.20 -3.48
C LEU A 110 -3.06 -1.76 -2.68
N LYS A 111 -3.65 -2.86 -3.14
CA LYS A 111 -4.69 -3.56 -2.40
C LYS A 111 -4.21 -4.09 -1.05
N SER A 112 -2.98 -4.60 -0.97
CA SER A 112 -2.40 -5.06 0.30
C SER A 112 -2.25 -3.94 1.33
N LYS A 113 -2.07 -2.70 0.86
CA LYS A 113 -2.06 -1.48 1.68
C LYS A 113 -3.46 -0.94 1.99
N GLY A 114 -4.51 -1.51 1.39
CA GLY A 114 -5.89 -1.01 1.48
C GLY A 114 -6.14 0.24 0.63
N VAL A 115 -5.31 0.48 -0.37
CA VAL A 115 -5.39 1.63 -1.28
C VAL A 115 -6.19 1.25 -2.50
N ALA A 116 -7.26 2.00 -2.76
CA ALA A 116 -8.11 1.87 -3.95
C ALA A 116 -7.94 3.05 -4.93
N ARG A 117 -7.11 4.04 -4.56
CA ARG A 117 -6.89 5.24 -5.36
C ARG A 117 -5.45 5.72 -5.18
N ILE A 118 -4.82 6.11 -6.26
CA ILE A 118 -3.62 6.94 -6.30
C ILE A 118 -4.07 8.37 -6.60
N ASP A 119 -3.80 9.31 -5.70
CA ASP A 119 -4.20 10.70 -5.90
C ASP A 119 -3.35 11.35 -6.98
N TYR A 120 -2.04 11.10 -6.95
CA TYR A 120 -1.08 11.68 -7.88
C TYR A 120 -0.12 10.61 -8.42
N ALA A 121 -0.14 10.36 -9.72
CA ALA A 121 0.88 9.59 -10.41
C ALA A 121 1.87 10.56 -11.08
N LEU A 122 3.09 10.62 -10.56
CA LEU A 122 4.14 11.50 -11.03
C LEU A 122 5.07 10.73 -11.95
N VAL A 123 5.21 11.20 -13.17
CA VAL A 123 6.08 10.61 -14.19
C VAL A 123 7.34 11.43 -14.30
N SER A 124 8.50 10.79 -14.12
CA SER A 124 9.79 11.46 -14.30
C SER A 124 10.04 11.78 -15.77
N HIS A 125 9.90 10.81 -16.65
CA HIS A 125 10.01 10.92 -18.10
C HIS A 125 9.21 9.79 -18.77
N THR A 126 9.21 9.69 -20.08
CA THR A 126 8.27 8.88 -20.83
C THR A 126 8.82 7.58 -21.41
N ASP A 127 9.98 7.11 -20.91
CA ASP A 127 10.44 5.77 -21.28
C ASP A 127 9.54 4.69 -20.69
N THR A 128 9.45 3.57 -21.39
CA THR A 128 8.47 2.51 -21.08
C THR A 128 8.64 1.95 -19.68
N ASP A 129 9.87 1.84 -19.21
CA ASP A 129 10.22 1.35 -17.88
C ASP A 129 9.93 2.33 -16.74
N HIS A 130 9.30 3.47 -17.06
CA HIS A 130 8.75 4.44 -16.09
C HIS A 130 7.23 4.59 -16.19
N ILE A 131 6.62 4.33 -17.37
CA ILE A 131 5.21 4.70 -17.59
C ILE A 131 4.25 3.55 -17.85
N ILE A 132 4.72 2.36 -18.25
CA ILE A 132 3.83 1.30 -18.76
C ILE A 132 2.79 0.87 -17.73
N GLY A 133 3.16 0.67 -16.47
CA GLY A 133 2.26 0.28 -15.40
C GLY A 133 1.27 1.39 -15.04
N ILE A 134 1.67 2.67 -15.10
CA ILE A 134 0.73 3.80 -14.92
C ILE A 134 -0.30 3.80 -16.04
N MET A 135 0.12 3.59 -17.29
CA MET A 135 -0.81 3.48 -18.42
C MET A 135 -1.79 2.30 -18.24
N GLU A 136 -1.30 1.17 -17.76
CA GLU A 136 -2.13 0.00 -17.46
C GLU A 136 -3.10 0.27 -16.28
N LEU A 137 -2.65 0.97 -15.22
CA LEU A 137 -3.52 1.39 -14.11
C LEU A 137 -4.64 2.33 -14.58
N MET A 138 -4.32 3.30 -15.44
CA MET A 138 -5.31 4.22 -16.00
C MET A 138 -6.40 3.52 -16.80
N GLN A 139 -6.06 2.43 -17.49
CA GLN A 139 -6.97 1.63 -18.31
C GLN A 139 -7.71 0.55 -17.50
N GLY A 140 -7.26 0.25 -16.28
CA GLY A 140 -7.89 -0.69 -15.36
C GLY A 140 -9.04 -0.08 -14.58
N ASP A 141 -9.78 -0.92 -13.87
CA ASP A 141 -10.94 -0.55 -13.04
C ASP A 141 -10.73 -0.81 -11.54
N GLU A 142 -9.59 -1.40 -11.17
CA GLU A 142 -9.33 -1.85 -9.80
C GLU A 142 -8.74 -0.77 -8.89
N ILE A 143 -7.96 0.14 -9.45
CA ILE A 143 -7.33 1.28 -8.75
C ILE A 143 -7.62 2.55 -9.54
N THR A 144 -8.17 3.54 -8.89
CA THR A 144 -8.44 4.84 -9.52
C THR A 144 -7.19 5.70 -9.52
N VAL A 145 -6.86 6.31 -10.65
CA VAL A 145 -5.82 7.35 -10.76
C VAL A 145 -6.48 8.73 -10.74
N GLY A 146 -6.12 9.57 -9.77
CA GLY A 146 -6.73 10.89 -9.57
C GLY A 146 -6.25 11.94 -10.55
N ALA A 147 -4.93 12.04 -10.72
CA ALA A 147 -4.28 12.88 -11.71
C ALA A 147 -2.93 12.29 -12.09
N VAL A 148 -2.47 12.57 -13.30
CA VAL A 148 -1.10 12.28 -13.74
C VAL A 148 -0.33 13.59 -13.90
N LEU A 149 0.94 13.58 -13.48
CA LEU A 149 1.82 14.74 -13.54
C LEU A 149 3.03 14.39 -14.40
N LEU A 150 3.34 15.25 -15.39
CA LEU A 150 4.46 15.07 -16.29
C LEU A 150 5.31 16.35 -16.35
N PRO A 151 6.61 16.25 -16.65
CA PRO A 151 7.43 17.42 -16.94
C PRO A 151 6.84 18.29 -18.04
N GLU A 152 6.74 19.61 -17.81
CA GLU A 152 6.22 20.53 -18.82
C GLU A 152 7.08 20.59 -20.09
N ALA A 153 8.38 20.36 -19.95
CA ALA A 153 9.32 20.30 -21.07
C ALA A 153 8.98 19.24 -22.12
N LEU A 154 8.28 18.14 -21.74
CA LEU A 154 7.82 17.11 -22.67
C LEU A 154 6.89 17.62 -23.74
N LYS A 155 6.16 18.73 -23.49
CA LYS A 155 5.29 19.36 -24.51
C LYS A 155 6.04 19.83 -25.75
N ASN A 156 7.33 20.09 -25.59
CA ASN A 156 8.19 20.61 -26.65
C ASN A 156 8.99 19.52 -27.37
N CYS A 157 8.78 18.24 -26.98
CA CYS A 157 9.48 17.09 -27.54
C CYS A 157 8.60 16.34 -28.52
N ASP A 158 9.19 15.82 -29.57
CA ASP A 158 8.54 14.89 -30.50
C ASP A 158 8.67 13.44 -29.93
N ASP A 159 7.96 13.19 -28.83
CA ASP A 159 8.01 11.92 -28.12
C ASP A 159 6.73 11.12 -28.31
N ALA A 160 6.85 9.98 -28.98
CA ALA A 160 5.72 9.09 -29.27
C ALA A 160 5.11 8.49 -27.98
N ASN A 161 5.90 8.23 -26.95
CA ASN A 161 5.43 7.72 -25.67
C ASN A 161 4.60 8.78 -24.92
N TYR A 162 5.07 10.04 -24.93
CA TYR A 162 4.31 11.16 -24.37
C TYR A 162 2.94 11.29 -25.05
N ILE A 163 2.91 11.28 -26.38
CA ILE A 163 1.65 11.39 -27.16
C ILE A 163 0.70 10.24 -26.79
N LYS A 164 1.23 9.00 -26.72
CA LYS A 164 0.46 7.82 -26.35
C LYS A 164 -0.08 7.92 -24.92
N PHE A 165 0.75 8.34 -23.98
CA PHE A 165 0.37 8.52 -22.56
C PHE A 165 -0.77 9.55 -22.41
N ILE A 166 -0.62 10.72 -23.02
CA ILE A 166 -1.64 11.77 -23.01
C ILE A 166 -2.96 11.27 -23.57
N LYS A 167 -2.90 10.54 -24.69
CA LYS A 167 -4.10 9.96 -25.29
C LYS A 167 -4.82 9.00 -24.35
N ILE A 168 -4.10 8.10 -23.69
CA ILE A 168 -4.69 7.17 -22.74
C ILE A 168 -5.33 7.94 -21.56
N ALA A 169 -4.64 8.92 -21.00
CA ALA A 169 -5.19 9.74 -19.92
C ALA A 169 -6.49 10.46 -20.35
N GLN A 170 -6.53 11.01 -21.57
CA GLN A 170 -7.72 11.64 -22.13
C GLN A 170 -8.86 10.64 -22.34
N ASP A 171 -8.59 9.47 -22.93
CA ASP A 171 -9.58 8.42 -23.18
C ASP A 171 -10.19 7.89 -21.87
N CYS A 172 -9.40 7.89 -20.80
CA CYS A 172 -9.83 7.50 -19.43
C CYS A 172 -10.38 8.68 -18.60
N ASN A 173 -10.45 9.90 -19.13
CA ASN A 173 -10.88 11.11 -18.43
C ASN A 173 -10.05 11.41 -17.16
N ILE A 174 -8.75 11.14 -17.19
CA ILE A 174 -7.84 11.42 -16.09
C ILE A 174 -7.18 12.78 -16.31
N PRO A 175 -7.22 13.70 -15.33
CA PRO A 175 -6.56 15.00 -15.42
C PRO A 175 -5.06 14.84 -15.63
N VAL A 176 -4.52 15.63 -16.57
CA VAL A 176 -3.09 15.72 -16.85
C VAL A 176 -2.60 17.08 -16.41
N TRP A 177 -1.68 17.10 -15.47
CA TRP A 177 -0.99 18.30 -15.03
C TRP A 177 0.45 18.27 -15.49
N HIS A 178 1.03 19.45 -15.65
CA HIS A 178 2.43 19.57 -16.03
C HIS A 178 3.17 20.33 -14.95
N VAL A 179 4.36 19.82 -14.62
CA VAL A 179 5.21 20.35 -13.55
C VAL A 179 6.55 20.83 -14.11
N LYS A 180 7.12 21.80 -13.43
CA LYS A 180 8.41 22.42 -13.72
C LYS A 180 9.13 22.79 -12.45
N THR A 181 10.38 23.19 -12.59
CA THR A 181 11.18 23.72 -11.49
C THR A 181 10.42 24.74 -10.65
N GLY A 182 10.41 24.52 -9.35
CA GLY A 182 9.76 25.38 -8.37
C GLY A 182 8.31 25.01 -8.02
N ASP A 183 7.68 24.11 -8.77
CA ASP A 183 6.34 23.67 -8.46
C ASP A 183 6.33 22.71 -7.26
N PHE A 184 5.23 22.76 -6.51
CA PHE A 184 4.95 21.86 -5.39
C PHE A 184 3.71 21.02 -5.71
N VAL A 185 3.76 19.75 -5.33
CA VAL A 185 2.67 18.78 -5.53
C VAL A 185 2.13 18.34 -4.19
N GLY A 186 0.79 18.27 -4.11
CA GLY A 186 0.08 17.84 -2.92
C GLY A 186 -0.22 18.99 -1.96
N ASN A 187 -0.83 18.64 -0.85
CA ASN A 187 -1.37 19.62 0.11
C ASN A 187 -1.21 19.16 1.57
N SER A 188 -0.20 18.36 1.84
CA SER A 188 0.03 17.76 3.15
C SER A 188 1.20 18.39 3.89
N GLN A 189 1.53 17.83 5.05
CA GLN A 189 2.77 18.15 5.77
C GLN A 189 4.03 17.63 5.05
N VAL A 190 3.84 16.74 4.06
CA VAL A 190 4.90 16.27 3.19
C VAL A 190 5.02 17.22 2.01
N THR A 191 6.20 17.76 1.80
CA THR A 191 6.49 18.63 0.66
C THR A 191 7.08 17.81 -0.47
N VAL A 192 6.50 17.90 -1.65
CA VAL A 192 7.04 17.33 -2.89
C VAL A 192 7.33 18.47 -3.84
N GLN A 193 8.61 18.80 -4.01
CA GLN A 193 9.07 19.91 -4.86
C GLN A 193 9.73 19.39 -6.12
N CYS A 194 9.34 19.95 -7.27
CA CYS A 194 10.03 19.73 -8.54
C CYS A 194 11.25 20.65 -8.63
N LEU A 195 12.44 20.08 -8.78
CA LEU A 195 13.71 20.81 -8.93
C LEU A 195 14.16 20.92 -10.39
N HIS A 196 13.68 20.05 -11.27
CA HIS A 196 13.98 19.96 -12.70
C HIS A 196 12.81 19.28 -13.41
N PRO A 197 12.51 19.55 -14.69
CA PRO A 197 13.16 20.57 -15.56
C PRO A 197 12.50 21.95 -15.49
N GLU A 198 13.18 22.95 -16.03
CA GLU A 198 12.55 24.23 -16.37
C GLU A 198 11.68 24.11 -17.64
N ILE A 199 10.75 25.04 -17.82
CA ILE A 199 9.86 25.07 -19.03
C ILE A 199 10.67 25.15 -20.32
N SER A 200 11.75 25.95 -20.28
CA SER A 200 12.63 26.20 -21.42
C SER A 200 13.69 25.13 -21.63
N TYR A 201 13.65 24.05 -20.86
CA TYR A 201 14.64 22.99 -20.99
C TYR A 201 14.47 22.27 -22.33
N HIS A 202 15.56 22.18 -23.08
CA HIS A 202 15.62 21.54 -24.39
C HIS A 202 16.79 20.57 -24.42
N THR A 203 16.52 19.36 -24.78
CA THR A 203 17.50 18.29 -24.94
C THR A 203 17.00 17.28 -25.94
N ASP A 204 17.90 16.56 -26.60
CA ASP A 204 17.57 15.40 -27.44
C ASP A 204 17.44 14.11 -26.62
N SER A 205 17.79 14.14 -25.33
CA SER A 205 17.74 12.99 -24.40
C SER A 205 16.46 13.03 -23.57
N VAL A 206 15.60 12.05 -23.74
CA VAL A 206 14.37 11.93 -22.91
C VAL A 206 14.73 11.76 -21.44
N ASN A 207 15.82 11.05 -21.13
CA ASN A 207 16.32 10.87 -19.77
C ASN A 207 16.69 12.21 -19.11
N ASP A 208 17.29 13.14 -19.87
CA ASP A 208 17.65 14.46 -19.33
C ASP A 208 16.43 15.36 -19.07
N ILE A 209 15.22 14.97 -19.54
CA ILE A 209 13.95 15.65 -19.19
C ILE A 209 13.41 15.13 -17.85
N SER A 210 13.97 14.08 -17.28
CA SER A 210 13.48 13.46 -16.04
C SER A 210 13.18 14.51 -14.97
N ALA A 211 11.95 14.53 -14.49
CA ALA A 211 11.59 15.34 -13.33
C ALA A 211 12.39 14.89 -12.10
N VAL A 212 13.10 15.81 -11.50
CA VAL A 212 13.77 15.60 -10.22
C VAL A 212 12.90 16.14 -9.11
N TYR A 213 12.49 15.25 -8.21
CA TYR A 213 11.67 15.62 -7.06
C TYR A 213 12.44 15.53 -5.76
N ARG A 214 12.29 16.57 -4.92
CA ARG A 214 12.68 16.54 -3.53
C ARG A 214 11.44 16.36 -2.66
N ILE A 215 11.50 15.38 -1.76
CA ILE A 215 10.48 15.10 -0.77
C ILE A 215 11.02 15.44 0.60
N ASP A 216 10.30 16.26 1.37
CA ASP A 216 10.65 16.58 2.75
C ASP A 216 9.48 16.31 3.69
N TYR A 217 9.77 15.63 4.82
CA TYR A 217 8.83 15.41 5.93
C TYR A 217 9.58 15.43 7.27
N GLY A 218 9.40 16.49 8.04
CA GLY A 218 10.16 16.70 9.27
C GLY A 218 11.66 16.74 9.01
N GLU A 219 12.41 15.81 9.60
CA GLU A 219 13.86 15.67 9.39
C GLU A 219 14.19 14.70 8.25
N PHE A 220 13.22 13.98 7.72
CA PHE A 220 13.41 13.09 6.59
C PHE A 220 13.41 13.88 5.28
N SER A 221 14.31 13.52 4.38
CA SER A 221 14.32 14.03 3.01
C SER A 221 14.75 12.96 2.01
N MET A 222 14.14 12.99 0.84
CA MET A 222 14.48 12.08 -0.26
C MET A 222 14.61 12.86 -1.56
N LEU A 223 15.60 12.50 -2.36
CA LEU A 223 15.77 13.00 -3.72
C LEU A 223 15.50 11.86 -4.71
N MET A 224 14.58 12.10 -5.62
CA MET A 224 14.25 11.18 -6.72
C MET A 224 14.64 11.84 -8.02
N THR A 225 15.51 11.20 -8.78
CA THR A 225 16.14 11.79 -9.96
C THR A 225 15.64 11.20 -11.27
N GLY A 226 14.69 10.26 -11.24
CA GLY A 226 14.32 9.52 -12.44
C GLY A 226 15.56 8.92 -13.11
N ASP A 227 15.70 9.16 -14.39
CA ASP A 227 16.87 8.75 -15.18
C ASP A 227 17.80 9.92 -15.55
N ALA A 228 17.68 11.04 -14.82
CA ALA A 228 18.55 12.18 -14.97
C ALA A 228 20.03 11.77 -14.89
N GLY A 229 20.79 12.18 -15.90
CA GLY A 229 22.23 11.94 -15.98
C GLY A 229 23.07 13.09 -15.41
N MET A 230 24.40 12.96 -15.54
CA MET A 230 25.36 13.95 -15.03
C MET A 230 25.14 15.38 -15.58
N ASN A 231 24.53 15.52 -16.76
CA ASN A 231 24.21 16.85 -17.30
C ASN A 231 23.22 17.60 -16.40
N VAL A 232 22.15 16.90 -15.98
CA VAL A 232 21.14 17.44 -15.07
C VAL A 232 21.71 17.67 -13.67
N GLU A 233 22.52 16.73 -13.19
CA GLU A 233 23.22 16.89 -11.90
C GLU A 233 24.08 18.14 -11.86
N ASN A 234 24.87 18.39 -12.91
CA ASN A 234 25.72 19.60 -13.03
C ASN A 234 24.87 20.88 -13.06
N GLU A 235 23.73 20.85 -13.78
CA GLU A 235 22.79 21.99 -13.81
C GLU A 235 22.24 22.29 -12.42
N LEU A 236 21.83 21.27 -11.67
CA LEU A 236 21.31 21.41 -10.32
C LEU A 236 22.38 21.93 -9.33
N LEU A 237 23.64 21.46 -9.50
CA LEU A 237 24.80 21.96 -8.75
C LEU A 237 25.07 23.44 -9.04
N GLU A 238 25.11 23.83 -10.31
CA GLU A 238 25.30 25.22 -10.75
C GLU A 238 24.24 26.17 -10.24
N LYS A 239 22.98 25.70 -10.18
CA LYS A 239 21.84 26.45 -9.62
C LYS A 239 21.87 26.55 -8.10
N GLY A 240 22.68 25.74 -7.41
CA GLY A 240 22.74 25.71 -5.95
C GLY A 240 21.42 25.36 -5.26
N VAL A 241 20.60 24.52 -5.87
CA VAL A 241 19.28 24.11 -5.36
C VAL A 241 19.32 22.81 -4.58
N LEU A 242 20.47 22.15 -4.57
CA LEU A 242 20.68 20.90 -3.86
C LEU A 242 21.00 21.14 -2.39
N SER A 243 20.67 20.19 -1.56
CA SER A 243 21.02 20.15 -0.15
C SER A 243 21.01 18.69 0.35
N PRO A 244 21.65 18.38 1.48
CA PRO A 244 21.70 17.04 2.02
C PRO A 244 20.34 16.34 2.10
N VAL A 245 20.33 15.03 1.84
CA VAL A 245 19.12 14.19 1.91
C VAL A 245 19.38 12.94 2.73
N THR A 246 18.30 12.39 3.29
CA THR A 246 18.35 11.10 3.98
C THR A 246 18.49 9.95 2.97
N ILE A 247 17.75 10.02 1.87
CA ILE A 247 17.73 8.96 0.84
C ILE A 247 17.91 9.58 -0.54
N LEU A 248 18.72 8.94 -1.37
CA LEU A 248 18.79 9.18 -2.82
C LEU A 248 18.23 7.96 -3.57
N LYS A 249 17.24 8.17 -4.44
CA LYS A 249 17.02 7.25 -5.55
C LYS A 249 18.02 7.60 -6.64
N THR A 250 18.97 6.73 -6.87
CA THR A 250 20.05 6.95 -7.84
C THR A 250 19.50 7.12 -9.26
N GLY A 251 20.07 8.03 -10.00
CA GLY A 251 19.70 8.27 -11.39
C GLY A 251 19.94 7.07 -12.28
N HIS A 252 19.04 6.87 -13.24
CA HIS A 252 19.17 5.91 -14.33
C HIS A 252 19.55 4.50 -13.84
N HIS A 253 18.82 4.00 -12.85
CA HIS A 253 18.96 2.66 -12.23
C HIS A 253 20.39 2.37 -11.72
N GLY A 254 21.12 3.41 -11.30
CA GLY A 254 22.51 3.29 -10.86
C GLY A 254 23.52 3.19 -12.00
N SER A 255 23.17 3.72 -13.18
CA SER A 255 24.09 3.79 -14.31
C SER A 255 25.32 4.62 -13.98
N LYS A 256 26.46 4.25 -14.56
CA LYS A 256 27.70 5.02 -14.48
C LYS A 256 27.62 6.43 -15.10
N SER A 257 26.54 6.74 -15.83
CA SER A 257 26.26 8.06 -16.40
C SER A 257 25.51 8.99 -15.47
N ALA A 258 25.24 8.55 -14.23
CA ALA A 258 24.55 9.31 -13.19
C ALA A 258 25.26 9.13 -11.84
N SER A 259 24.83 9.91 -10.84
CA SER A 259 25.37 9.90 -9.47
C SER A 259 26.86 10.26 -9.42
N SER A 260 27.18 11.41 -10.03
CA SER A 260 28.54 11.95 -10.05
C SER A 260 29.07 12.23 -8.64
N GLU A 261 30.41 12.18 -8.45
CA GLU A 261 31.06 12.42 -7.16
C GLU A 261 30.68 13.79 -6.59
N ALA A 262 30.70 14.84 -7.40
CA ALA A 262 30.34 16.20 -6.98
C ALA A 262 28.86 16.28 -6.52
N PHE A 263 27.96 15.59 -7.22
CA PHE A 263 26.56 15.52 -6.85
C PHE A 263 26.38 14.80 -5.51
N LEU A 264 27.04 13.65 -5.31
CA LEU A 264 26.98 12.88 -4.06
C LEU A 264 27.60 13.64 -2.88
N GLU A 265 28.71 14.39 -3.12
CA GLU A 265 29.32 15.23 -2.09
C GLU A 265 28.42 16.38 -1.63
N GLU A 266 27.58 16.92 -2.53
CA GLU A 266 26.60 17.97 -2.18
C GLU A 266 25.43 17.42 -1.41
N ILE A 267 24.78 16.35 -1.90
CA ILE A 267 23.56 15.82 -1.30
C ILE A 267 23.79 14.88 -0.11
N ARG A 268 24.98 14.31 0.04
CA ARG A 268 25.43 13.46 1.17
C ARG A 268 24.35 12.50 1.68
N PRO A 269 23.82 11.58 0.86
CA PRO A 269 22.79 10.63 1.30
C PRO A 269 23.33 9.76 2.44
N GLN A 270 22.43 9.38 3.38
CA GLN A 270 22.81 8.63 4.59
C GLN A 270 22.76 7.12 4.37
#